data_0428ffb2c0750c2a272bdd04864799a7
#
_entry.id   0428ffb2c0750c2a272bdd04864799a7
#
_cell.length_a   1.000
_cell.length_b   1.000
_cell.length_c   1.000
_cell.angle_alpha   90.00
_cell.angle_beta   90.00
_cell.angle_gamma   90.00
#
_symmetry.space_group_name_H-M   'P 1'
#
loop_
_entity.id
_entity.type
_entity.pdbx_description
1 polymer ?
#
loop_
_entity_poly.entity_id
_entity_poly.type
_entity_poly.pdbx_seq_one_letter_code
_entity_poly.pdbx_strand_id
1 'polypeptide(L)'
;MTKAIVKDMDSFVPPENFVVPMVGAVQDRACVEVLRGCVRGCRFCQAGQLYRPFRERSPKLISESARVLCRNTGYDELSLSSLSTSDHSRLEDILDELNSWAETDHVSLSLPSLRVDNFSQSLVEKTTKVRKSGLTFAAEAGTQRLRDVINKNVTWDQIERGCRIAFAEGYTSVKLYFMMGLPTETLEDIKGIADTAQQVVDLYYSMEHPKGKGVQVTISVACFVPKPDTPFQFCAQDRRETLREKQKYLLSCVHSRKIKVNYHDSATSVLEGVFAKGDRRMGRVIETAYHNGAFFDTWEEFFSYDRWLEAFAACGLDPDFYNYRALGLDEVTPWSHLDVGVTHAHLVREYQKALQAQTTQPCNRQCSACGANKLLGGPCFDYSKNSL
;
A
#
# COMPACT_ATOMS: atom_id res chain seq x y z
N MET A 1 20.77 5.51 -15.58
CA MET A 1 19.69 5.05 -16.52
C MET A 1 18.40 5.72 -16.08
N THR A 2 17.75 6.49 -16.99
CA THR A 2 16.51 7.22 -16.66
C THR A 2 15.30 6.37 -17.04
N LYS A 3 14.30 6.35 -16.17
CA LYS A 3 13.04 5.64 -16.36
C LYS A 3 12.25 6.22 -17.54
N ALA A 4 11.73 5.36 -18.41
CA ALA A 4 10.75 5.73 -19.43
C ALA A 4 9.33 5.83 -18.84
N ILE A 5 8.53 6.74 -19.36
CA ILE A 5 7.12 6.89 -18.98
C ILE A 5 6.21 7.02 -20.20
N VAL A 6 4.99 6.53 -20.09
CA VAL A 6 3.88 6.89 -20.98
C VAL A 6 3.30 8.19 -20.42
N LYS A 7 3.38 9.30 -21.18
CA LYS A 7 2.93 10.63 -20.71
C LYS A 7 1.42 10.75 -20.72
N ASP A 8 0.79 10.30 -21.79
CA ASP A 8 -0.66 10.25 -21.96
C ASP A 8 -1.16 8.82 -21.77
N MET A 9 -1.93 8.59 -20.71
CA MET A 9 -2.44 7.25 -20.38
C MET A 9 -3.53 6.79 -21.35
N ASP A 10 -4.18 7.68 -22.06
CA ASP A 10 -5.21 7.36 -23.05
C ASP A 10 -4.62 6.97 -24.40
N SER A 11 -3.33 7.29 -24.65
CA SER A 11 -2.63 6.87 -25.86
C SER A 11 -2.39 5.36 -25.97
N PHE A 12 -2.53 4.64 -24.86
CA PHE A 12 -2.37 3.18 -24.80
C PHE A 12 -3.71 2.51 -24.49
N VAL A 13 -4.23 1.76 -25.44
CA VAL A 13 -5.45 0.95 -25.26
C VAL A 13 -5.04 -0.43 -24.75
N PRO A 14 -5.62 -0.92 -23.64
CA PRO A 14 -5.37 -2.29 -23.16
C PRO A 14 -5.77 -3.34 -24.21
N PRO A 15 -5.11 -4.52 -24.23
CA PRO A 15 -5.54 -5.62 -25.08
C PRO A 15 -7.01 -5.99 -24.82
N GLU A 16 -7.78 -6.21 -25.88
CA GLU A 16 -9.19 -6.59 -25.78
C GLU A 16 -9.38 -8.07 -25.43
N ASN A 17 -8.39 -8.89 -25.79
CA ASN A 17 -8.41 -10.33 -25.56
C ASN A 17 -7.32 -10.71 -24.56
N PHE A 18 -7.73 -11.01 -23.33
CA PHE A 18 -6.83 -11.50 -22.29
C PHE A 18 -6.81 -13.02 -22.27
N VAL A 19 -5.66 -13.58 -21.90
CA VAL A 19 -5.55 -15.00 -21.60
C VAL A 19 -6.23 -15.27 -20.26
N VAL A 20 -7.25 -16.11 -20.27
CA VAL A 20 -7.96 -16.55 -19.07
C VAL A 20 -7.34 -17.87 -18.60
N PRO A 21 -6.92 -18.00 -17.33
CA PRO A 21 -6.34 -19.23 -16.83
C PRO A 21 -7.40 -20.36 -16.75
N MET A 22 -6.97 -21.58 -17.04
CA MET A 22 -7.81 -22.79 -16.92
C MET A 22 -8.00 -23.24 -15.46
N VAL A 23 -7.18 -22.72 -14.56
CA VAL A 23 -7.22 -23.03 -13.12
C VAL A 23 -7.58 -21.77 -12.34
N GLY A 24 -8.21 -21.92 -11.18
CA GLY A 24 -8.55 -20.78 -10.33
C GLY A 24 -7.32 -19.97 -9.97
N ALA A 25 -7.34 -18.67 -10.24
CA ALA A 25 -6.30 -17.72 -9.91
C ALA A 25 -6.73 -16.85 -8.72
N VAL A 26 -5.76 -16.33 -7.95
CA VAL A 26 -6.04 -15.45 -6.80
C VAL A 26 -6.77 -14.17 -7.24
N GLN A 27 -6.45 -13.66 -8.44
CA GLN A 27 -7.05 -12.47 -9.05
C GLN A 27 -7.90 -12.90 -10.27
N ASP A 28 -8.89 -13.75 -10.06
CA ASP A 28 -9.75 -14.30 -11.11
C ASP A 28 -10.87 -13.30 -11.46
N ARG A 29 -10.48 -12.18 -12.07
CA ARG A 29 -11.36 -11.06 -12.42
C ARG A 29 -10.78 -10.18 -13.52
N ALA A 30 -11.66 -9.43 -14.19
CA ALA A 30 -11.23 -8.37 -15.09
C ALA A 30 -10.54 -7.24 -14.30
N CYS A 31 -9.42 -6.71 -14.81
CA CYS A 31 -8.67 -5.66 -14.15
C CYS A 31 -8.32 -4.53 -15.13
N VAL A 32 -8.72 -3.30 -14.81
CA VAL A 32 -8.42 -2.11 -15.62
C VAL A 32 -7.64 -1.10 -14.80
N GLU A 33 -6.46 -0.69 -15.32
CA GLU A 33 -5.64 0.37 -14.71
C GLU A 33 -6.29 1.74 -14.98
N VAL A 34 -6.64 2.47 -13.90
CA VAL A 34 -7.34 3.77 -14.00
C VAL A 34 -6.41 4.96 -13.87
N LEU A 35 -5.29 4.80 -13.16
CA LEU A 35 -4.27 5.83 -13.02
C LEU A 35 -2.91 5.19 -12.69
N ARG A 36 -1.84 5.90 -12.98
CA ARG A 36 -0.47 5.51 -12.65
C ARG A 36 0.23 6.59 -11.85
N GLY A 37 0.95 6.16 -10.80
CA GLY A 37 1.53 7.05 -9.80
C GLY A 37 0.58 7.25 -8.62
N CYS A 38 0.99 8.10 -7.68
CA CYS A 38 0.20 8.44 -6.49
C CYS A 38 0.45 9.90 -6.10
N VAL A 39 -0.61 10.62 -5.77
CA VAL A 39 -0.53 12.03 -5.32
C VAL A 39 0.01 12.13 -3.89
N ARG A 40 -0.06 11.05 -3.13
CA ARG A 40 0.35 11.00 -1.73
C ARG A 40 1.88 10.94 -1.60
N GLY A 41 2.36 11.29 -0.45
CA GLY A 41 3.79 11.33 -0.15
C GLY A 41 4.20 10.39 0.97
N CYS A 42 3.57 9.23 1.11
CA CYS A 42 3.94 8.25 2.14
C CYS A 42 5.41 7.89 2.01
N ARG A 43 6.19 8.12 3.10
CA ARG A 43 7.66 8.07 3.09
C ARG A 43 8.24 6.66 3.01
N PHE A 44 7.44 5.66 3.34
CA PHE A 44 7.80 4.25 3.26
C PHE A 44 7.50 3.63 1.88
N CYS A 45 6.63 4.27 1.07
CA CYS A 45 6.03 3.65 -0.10
C CYS A 45 6.93 3.78 -1.34
N GLN A 46 7.58 2.70 -1.73
CA GLN A 46 8.42 2.66 -2.92
C GLN A 46 7.60 2.90 -4.20
N ALA A 47 6.46 2.23 -4.34
CA ALA A 47 5.58 2.41 -5.50
C ALA A 47 5.13 3.87 -5.66
N GLY A 48 4.83 4.57 -4.54
CA GLY A 48 4.47 5.98 -4.53
C GLY A 48 5.60 6.90 -5.01
N GLN A 49 6.85 6.47 -4.98
CA GLN A 49 7.99 7.21 -5.53
C GLN A 49 8.31 6.77 -6.95
N LEU A 50 8.41 5.47 -7.21
CA LEU A 50 8.81 4.91 -8.50
C LEU A 50 7.83 5.23 -9.62
N TYR A 51 6.52 5.26 -9.35
CA TYR A 51 5.51 5.49 -10.39
C TYR A 51 5.15 6.96 -10.60
N ARG A 52 5.82 7.91 -9.95
CA ARG A 52 5.71 9.34 -10.27
C ARG A 52 6.21 9.61 -11.69
N PRO A 53 5.64 10.60 -12.39
CA PRO A 53 4.53 11.50 -12.04
C PRO A 53 3.17 10.79 -12.04
N PHE A 54 2.18 11.41 -11.38
CA PHE A 54 0.78 10.97 -11.39
C PHE A 54 0.13 11.25 -12.75
N ARG A 55 -0.57 10.28 -13.30
CA ARG A 55 -1.27 10.36 -14.59
C ARG A 55 -2.53 9.53 -14.52
N GLU A 56 -3.61 10.07 -15.10
CA GLU A 56 -4.94 9.47 -15.09
C GLU A 56 -5.36 9.03 -16.49
N ARG A 57 -6.24 8.06 -16.55
CA ARG A 57 -6.96 7.62 -17.74
C ARG A 57 -8.36 8.22 -17.73
N SER A 58 -8.91 8.56 -18.91
CA SER A 58 -10.24 9.13 -19.01
C SER A 58 -11.34 8.12 -18.60
N PRO A 59 -12.43 8.57 -17.95
CA PRO A 59 -13.54 7.72 -17.55
C PRO A 59 -14.14 6.91 -18.72
N LYS A 60 -14.30 7.55 -19.87
CA LYS A 60 -14.83 6.91 -21.06
C LYS A 60 -13.99 5.71 -21.50
N LEU A 61 -12.66 5.90 -21.62
CA LEU A 61 -11.77 4.81 -22.04
C LEU A 61 -11.70 3.68 -20.99
N ILE A 62 -11.78 4.02 -19.71
CA ILE A 62 -11.87 3.03 -18.63
C ILE A 62 -13.12 2.18 -18.79
N SER A 63 -14.29 2.81 -18.99
CA SER A 63 -15.57 2.13 -19.13
C SER A 63 -15.62 1.24 -20.39
N GLU A 64 -15.20 1.78 -21.53
CA GLU A 64 -15.15 1.04 -22.81
C GLU A 64 -14.23 -0.17 -22.70
N SER A 65 -12.99 0.01 -22.21
CA SER A 65 -12.02 -1.08 -22.02
C SER A 65 -12.52 -2.15 -21.05
N ALA A 66 -13.14 -1.72 -19.94
CA ALA A 66 -13.69 -2.63 -18.94
C ALA A 66 -14.81 -3.50 -19.52
N ARG A 67 -15.74 -2.89 -20.28
CA ARG A 67 -16.86 -3.60 -20.88
C ARG A 67 -16.40 -4.62 -21.92
N VAL A 68 -15.46 -4.24 -22.79
CA VAL A 68 -14.87 -5.16 -23.79
C VAL A 68 -14.17 -6.31 -23.09
N LEU A 69 -13.38 -6.02 -22.05
CA LEU A 69 -12.66 -7.03 -21.30
C LEU A 69 -13.59 -8.04 -20.63
N CYS A 70 -14.64 -7.59 -19.92
CA CYS A 70 -15.61 -8.47 -19.27
C CYS A 70 -16.34 -9.36 -20.32
N ARG A 71 -16.74 -8.79 -21.45
CA ARG A 71 -17.42 -9.54 -22.52
C ARG A 71 -16.53 -10.62 -23.15
N ASN A 72 -15.25 -10.31 -23.37
CA ASN A 72 -14.34 -11.23 -24.06
C ASN A 72 -13.80 -12.34 -23.14
N THR A 73 -13.75 -12.07 -21.83
CA THR A 73 -13.25 -13.04 -20.83
C THR A 73 -14.36 -13.81 -20.11
N GLY A 74 -15.59 -13.27 -20.07
CA GLY A 74 -16.69 -13.82 -19.29
C GLY A 74 -16.60 -13.55 -17.78
N TYR A 75 -15.69 -12.68 -17.31
CA TYR A 75 -15.61 -12.29 -15.91
C TYR A 75 -16.82 -11.46 -15.48
N ASP A 76 -17.36 -11.78 -14.29
CA ASP A 76 -18.46 -11.11 -13.62
C ASP A 76 -17.98 -10.16 -12.47
N GLU A 77 -16.68 -10.02 -12.31
CA GLU A 77 -16.04 -9.05 -11.40
C GLU A 77 -15.05 -8.18 -12.16
N LEU A 78 -15.17 -6.86 -11.98
CA LEU A 78 -14.26 -5.84 -12.50
C LEU A 78 -13.53 -5.15 -11.35
N SER A 79 -12.20 -5.16 -11.39
CA SER A 79 -11.35 -4.43 -10.44
C SER A 79 -10.69 -3.22 -11.09
N LEU A 80 -10.78 -2.06 -10.43
CA LEU A 80 -10.08 -0.84 -10.84
C LEU A 80 -8.69 -0.80 -10.21
N SER A 81 -7.66 -1.03 -11.00
CA SER A 81 -6.28 -1.11 -10.52
C SER A 81 -5.61 0.25 -10.48
N SER A 82 -5.03 0.59 -9.33
CA SER A 82 -4.14 1.72 -9.13
C SER A 82 -3.47 1.69 -7.77
N LEU A 83 -2.55 2.63 -7.51
CA LEU A 83 -1.97 2.83 -6.17
C LEU A 83 -2.92 3.58 -5.22
N SER A 84 -3.92 4.30 -5.72
CA SER A 84 -4.89 5.05 -4.93
C SER A 84 -6.09 5.45 -5.79
N THR A 85 -7.00 4.52 -6.01
CA THR A 85 -8.17 4.70 -6.89
C THR A 85 -9.04 5.88 -6.44
N SER A 86 -9.20 6.06 -5.13
CA SER A 86 -9.98 7.17 -4.55
C SER A 86 -9.35 8.56 -4.76
N ASP A 87 -8.13 8.65 -5.28
CA ASP A 87 -7.47 9.92 -5.61
C ASP A 87 -7.61 10.29 -7.11
N HIS A 88 -8.34 9.52 -7.90
CA HIS A 88 -8.65 9.86 -9.29
C HIS A 88 -9.56 11.09 -9.33
N SER A 89 -9.17 12.11 -10.12
CA SER A 89 -9.87 13.41 -10.16
C SER A 89 -11.32 13.33 -10.62
N ARG A 90 -11.67 12.28 -11.37
CA ARG A 90 -13.00 12.02 -11.95
C ARG A 90 -13.55 10.65 -11.54
N LEU A 91 -13.34 10.24 -10.27
CA LEU A 91 -13.79 8.93 -9.80
C LEU A 91 -15.31 8.76 -9.90
N GLU A 92 -16.09 9.79 -9.55
CA GLU A 92 -17.55 9.73 -9.64
C GLU A 92 -18.02 9.50 -11.09
N ASP A 93 -17.40 10.18 -12.06
CA ASP A 93 -17.71 9.98 -13.48
C ASP A 93 -17.36 8.55 -13.95
N ILE A 94 -16.24 8.00 -13.48
CA ILE A 94 -15.86 6.60 -13.76
C ILE A 94 -16.94 5.64 -13.26
N LEU A 95 -17.40 5.84 -12.03
CA LEU A 95 -18.42 4.96 -11.43
C LEU A 95 -19.78 5.09 -12.13
N ASP A 96 -20.16 6.30 -12.55
CA ASP A 96 -21.40 6.52 -13.29
C ASP A 96 -21.34 5.87 -14.67
N GLU A 97 -20.23 6.01 -15.39
CA GLU A 97 -20.01 5.34 -16.68
C GLU A 97 -20.03 3.79 -16.55
N LEU A 98 -19.36 3.25 -15.53
CA LEU A 98 -19.34 1.82 -15.27
C LEU A 98 -20.73 1.29 -14.88
N ASN A 99 -21.43 1.97 -13.97
CA ASN A 99 -22.75 1.57 -13.52
C ASN A 99 -23.82 1.65 -14.62
N SER A 100 -23.60 2.42 -15.69
CA SER A 100 -24.52 2.50 -16.84
C SER A 100 -24.75 1.16 -17.55
N TRP A 101 -23.81 0.22 -17.40
CA TRP A 101 -23.89 -1.10 -18.02
C TRP A 101 -23.62 -2.28 -17.06
N ALA A 102 -22.78 -2.07 -16.01
CA ALA A 102 -22.34 -3.15 -15.13
C ALA A 102 -23.49 -3.83 -14.39
N GLU A 103 -24.51 -3.05 -13.95
CA GLU A 103 -25.70 -3.59 -13.30
C GLU A 103 -26.53 -4.49 -14.25
N THR A 104 -26.70 -4.06 -15.50
CA THR A 104 -27.42 -4.84 -16.54
C THR A 104 -26.64 -6.09 -16.96
N ASP A 105 -25.33 -5.97 -17.09
CA ASP A 105 -24.44 -7.07 -17.49
C ASP A 105 -24.06 -7.97 -16.26
N HIS A 106 -24.60 -7.69 -15.05
CA HIS A 106 -24.36 -8.41 -13.79
C HIS A 106 -22.87 -8.47 -13.38
N VAL A 107 -22.11 -7.39 -13.67
CA VAL A 107 -20.70 -7.28 -13.33
C VAL A 107 -20.53 -6.51 -12.01
N SER A 108 -19.89 -7.13 -11.03
CA SER A 108 -19.59 -6.50 -9.74
C SER A 108 -18.35 -5.59 -9.82
N LEU A 109 -18.40 -4.44 -9.15
CA LEU A 109 -17.29 -3.48 -9.11
C LEU A 109 -16.47 -3.66 -7.84
N SER A 110 -15.14 -3.75 -7.99
CA SER A 110 -14.19 -3.85 -6.89
C SER A 110 -13.21 -2.68 -6.93
N LEU A 111 -13.08 -1.99 -5.81
CA LEU A 111 -12.17 -0.85 -5.63
C LEU A 111 -11.14 -1.18 -4.53
N PRO A 112 -10.07 -1.91 -4.84
CA PRO A 112 -9.16 -2.44 -3.82
C PRO A 112 -8.31 -1.38 -3.12
N SER A 113 -8.09 -0.22 -3.74
CA SER A 113 -7.19 0.83 -3.24
C SER A 113 -7.92 2.06 -2.72
N LEU A 114 -8.97 1.84 -1.92
CA LEU A 114 -9.71 2.93 -1.29
C LEU A 114 -8.98 3.44 -0.04
N ARG A 115 -8.82 4.75 0.03
CA ARG A 115 -8.33 5.42 1.24
C ARG A 115 -9.51 5.83 2.13
N VAL A 116 -9.31 5.71 3.43
CA VAL A 116 -10.36 6.04 4.41
C VAL A 116 -10.75 7.53 4.41
N ASP A 117 -9.81 8.42 4.09
CA ASP A 117 -10.05 9.87 4.00
C ASP A 117 -10.96 10.27 2.81
N ASN A 118 -11.00 9.44 1.75
CA ASN A 118 -11.86 9.64 0.59
C ASN A 118 -13.07 8.67 0.57
N PHE A 119 -13.32 7.96 1.67
CA PHE A 119 -14.45 7.03 1.77
C PHE A 119 -15.74 7.81 2.04
N SER A 120 -16.73 7.71 1.14
CA SER A 120 -18.01 8.42 1.20
C SER A 120 -19.18 7.47 1.04
N GLN A 121 -20.36 7.89 1.49
CA GLN A 121 -21.59 7.13 1.34
C GLN A 121 -21.94 6.92 -0.15
N SER A 122 -21.82 7.95 -0.99
CA SER A 122 -22.02 7.86 -2.44
C SER A 122 -21.13 6.79 -3.07
N LEU A 123 -19.86 6.71 -2.65
CA LEU A 123 -18.92 5.72 -3.14
C LEU A 123 -19.36 4.29 -2.78
N VAL A 124 -19.82 4.08 -1.54
CA VAL A 124 -20.31 2.77 -1.09
C VAL A 124 -21.57 2.37 -1.88
N GLU A 125 -22.53 3.26 -1.98
CA GLU A 125 -23.77 3.02 -2.75
C GLU A 125 -23.49 2.63 -4.19
N LYS A 126 -22.56 3.34 -4.86
CA LYS A 126 -22.19 3.07 -6.26
C LYS A 126 -21.43 1.75 -6.46
N THR A 127 -20.68 1.29 -5.46
CA THR A 127 -19.83 0.10 -5.57
C THR A 127 -20.48 -1.18 -5.05
N THR A 128 -21.53 -1.07 -4.24
CA THR A 128 -22.19 -2.23 -3.60
C THR A 128 -23.47 -2.70 -4.29
N LYS A 129 -23.83 -2.12 -5.43
CA LYS A 129 -25.06 -2.43 -6.15
C LYS A 129 -25.23 -3.91 -6.50
N VAL A 130 -24.16 -4.56 -6.94
CA VAL A 130 -24.19 -5.98 -7.34
C VAL A 130 -23.73 -6.87 -6.18
N ARG A 131 -22.58 -6.55 -5.52
CA ARG A 131 -22.04 -7.37 -4.43
C ARG A 131 -21.26 -6.52 -3.43
N LYS A 132 -21.39 -6.81 -2.13
CA LYS A 132 -20.57 -6.20 -1.08
C LYS A 132 -19.21 -6.88 -0.99
N SER A 133 -18.13 -6.11 -1.05
CA SER A 133 -16.76 -6.57 -0.83
C SER A 133 -16.32 -6.38 0.62
N GLY A 134 -15.25 -7.05 1.05
CA GLY A 134 -14.66 -6.82 2.37
C GLY A 134 -14.09 -5.41 2.51
N LEU A 135 -14.24 -4.80 3.69
CA LEU A 135 -13.76 -3.44 3.96
C LEU A 135 -12.39 -3.46 4.62
N THR A 136 -11.45 -2.73 4.03
CA THR A 136 -10.08 -2.64 4.54
C THR A 136 -9.62 -1.18 4.56
N PHE A 137 -9.11 -0.72 5.70
CA PHE A 137 -8.51 0.60 5.86
C PHE A 137 -7.05 0.50 6.28
N ALA A 138 -6.19 1.27 5.63
CA ALA A 138 -4.77 1.32 5.91
C ALA A 138 -4.44 2.57 6.75
N ALA A 139 -4.51 2.45 8.07
CA ALA A 139 -4.08 3.49 9.02
C ALA A 139 -2.54 3.58 9.08
N GLU A 140 -1.85 2.46 8.88
CA GLU A 140 -0.41 2.24 8.83
C GLU A 140 0.33 2.43 10.16
N ALA A 141 -0.13 3.32 11.06
CA ALA A 141 0.48 3.56 12.37
C ALA A 141 -0.58 3.82 13.44
N GLY A 142 -0.30 3.42 14.70
CA GLY A 142 -1.25 3.47 15.80
C GLY A 142 -1.52 4.88 16.32
N THR A 143 -0.53 5.79 16.29
CA THR A 143 -0.68 7.17 16.78
C THR A 143 -0.66 8.19 15.66
N GLN A 144 -1.24 9.39 15.92
CA GLN A 144 -1.15 10.50 14.96
C GLN A 144 0.29 10.92 14.71
N ARG A 145 1.09 11.01 15.77
CA ARG A 145 2.51 11.34 15.66
C ARG A 145 3.22 10.44 14.65
N LEU A 146 3.04 9.13 14.75
CA LEU A 146 3.72 8.20 13.86
C LEU A 146 3.09 8.20 12.44
N ARG A 147 1.78 8.45 12.30
CA ARG A 147 1.15 8.72 10.99
C ARG A 147 1.75 9.96 10.31
N ASP A 148 2.11 11.00 11.08
CA ASP A 148 2.78 12.19 10.56
C ASP A 148 4.24 11.91 10.17
N VAL A 149 4.98 11.12 10.95
CA VAL A 149 6.33 10.64 10.60
C VAL A 149 6.34 9.94 9.24
N ILE A 150 5.41 9.03 9.00
CA ILE A 150 5.31 8.30 7.73
C ILE A 150 4.60 9.08 6.62
N ASN A 151 4.13 10.29 6.90
CA ASN A 151 3.35 11.15 6.00
C ASN A 151 2.10 10.45 5.42
N LYS A 152 1.37 9.72 6.27
CA LYS A 152 0.16 9.02 5.84
C LYS A 152 -0.99 9.98 5.56
N ASN A 153 -1.02 11.13 6.25
CA ASN A 153 -2.08 12.16 6.13
C ASN A 153 -3.48 11.56 6.34
N VAL A 154 -3.65 10.76 7.39
CA VAL A 154 -4.92 10.20 7.84
C VAL A 154 -5.06 10.48 9.33
N THR A 155 -6.22 11.05 9.74
CA THR A 155 -6.55 11.32 11.14
C THR A 155 -7.50 10.27 11.71
N TRP A 156 -7.64 10.24 13.06
CA TRP A 156 -8.65 9.40 13.70
C TRP A 156 -10.06 9.74 13.23
N ASP A 157 -10.43 11.02 13.13
CA ASP A 157 -11.76 11.46 12.70
C ASP A 157 -12.12 10.93 11.31
N GLN A 158 -11.13 10.80 10.41
CA GLN A 158 -11.36 10.23 9.09
C GLN A 158 -11.58 8.72 9.15
N ILE A 159 -10.84 8.00 10.02
CA ILE A 159 -11.03 6.57 10.26
C ILE A 159 -12.41 6.34 10.88
N GLU A 160 -12.75 7.10 11.90
CA GLU A 160 -14.06 7.05 12.57
C GLU A 160 -15.20 7.28 11.59
N ARG A 161 -15.13 8.35 10.79
CA ARG A 161 -16.13 8.66 9.77
C ARG A 161 -16.29 7.53 8.76
N GLY A 162 -15.19 6.98 8.26
CA GLY A 162 -15.21 5.85 7.32
C GLY A 162 -15.87 4.61 7.94
N CYS A 163 -15.56 4.30 9.20
CA CYS A 163 -16.17 3.19 9.92
C CYS A 163 -17.68 3.44 10.19
N ARG A 164 -18.08 4.68 10.53
CA ARG A 164 -19.51 5.04 10.71
C ARG A 164 -20.32 4.80 9.45
N ILE A 165 -19.82 5.27 8.29
CA ILE A 165 -20.47 5.03 6.99
C ILE A 165 -20.60 3.52 6.73
N ALA A 166 -19.52 2.77 6.93
CA ALA A 166 -19.52 1.34 6.72
C ALA A 166 -20.53 0.60 7.62
N PHE A 167 -20.57 0.93 8.90
CA PHE A 167 -21.49 0.31 9.86
C PHE A 167 -22.94 0.67 9.58
N ALA A 168 -23.25 1.91 9.20
CA ALA A 168 -24.57 2.34 8.76
C ALA A 168 -25.04 1.54 7.53
N GLU A 169 -24.13 1.21 6.61
CA GLU A 169 -24.39 0.35 5.46
C GLU A 169 -24.42 -1.16 5.79
N GLY A 170 -24.36 -1.51 7.08
CA GLY A 170 -24.52 -2.88 7.57
C GLY A 170 -23.27 -3.76 7.48
N TYR A 171 -22.08 -3.17 7.33
CA TYR A 171 -20.83 -3.91 7.50
C TYR A 171 -20.66 -4.28 8.98
N THR A 172 -20.18 -5.48 9.23
CA THR A 172 -19.89 -6.01 10.59
C THR A 172 -18.45 -6.47 10.72
N SER A 173 -17.63 -6.27 9.68
CA SER A 173 -16.23 -6.64 9.68
C SER A 173 -15.39 -5.52 9.05
N VAL A 174 -14.34 -5.11 9.74
CA VAL A 174 -13.36 -4.12 9.26
C VAL A 174 -11.96 -4.68 9.46
N LYS A 175 -11.13 -4.57 8.42
CA LYS A 175 -9.70 -4.90 8.48
C LYS A 175 -8.89 -3.62 8.51
N LEU A 176 -8.00 -3.51 9.48
CA LEU A 176 -7.08 -2.37 9.64
C LEU A 176 -5.65 -2.82 9.37
N TYR A 177 -4.99 -2.18 8.41
CA TYR A 177 -3.57 -2.41 8.14
C TYR A 177 -2.69 -1.46 8.94
N PHE A 178 -1.62 -2.03 9.52
CA PHE A 178 -0.57 -1.32 10.24
C PHE A 178 0.82 -1.84 9.85
N MET A 179 1.84 -1.04 10.16
CA MET A 179 3.24 -1.44 10.11
C MET A 179 3.85 -1.35 11.51
N MET A 180 4.85 -2.18 11.78
CA MET A 180 5.64 -2.24 13.01
C MET A 180 7.12 -2.14 12.66
N GLY A 181 7.93 -1.50 13.51
CA GLY A 181 9.34 -1.24 13.26
C GLY A 181 9.58 0.03 12.44
N LEU A 182 8.62 0.95 12.41
CA LEU A 182 8.74 2.23 11.72
C LEU A 182 9.81 3.13 12.36
N PRO A 183 10.47 4.01 11.57
CA PRO A 183 11.41 4.97 12.13
C PRO A 183 10.78 5.81 13.25
N THR A 184 11.48 6.01 14.35
CA THR A 184 11.03 6.72 15.57
C THR A 184 9.89 6.08 16.35
N GLU A 185 9.50 4.84 16.01
CA GLU A 185 8.42 4.12 16.71
C GLU A 185 8.75 3.84 18.17
N THR A 186 7.76 4.03 19.04
CA THR A 186 7.81 3.75 20.47
C THR A 186 6.78 2.68 20.87
N LEU A 187 6.85 2.16 22.09
CA LEU A 187 5.84 1.24 22.60
C LEU A 187 4.44 1.87 22.71
N GLU A 188 4.37 3.19 22.90
CA GLU A 188 3.09 3.91 22.86
C GLU A 188 2.45 3.84 21.47
N ASP A 189 3.25 3.93 20.39
CA ASP A 189 2.76 3.80 19.03
C ASP A 189 2.25 2.38 18.75
N ILE A 190 2.91 1.36 19.31
CA ILE A 190 2.45 -0.04 19.22
C ILE A 190 1.14 -0.23 19.97
N LYS A 191 1.04 0.29 21.21
CA LYS A 191 -0.22 0.29 21.97
C LYS A 191 -1.33 1.00 21.20
N GLY A 192 -1.03 2.12 20.55
CA GLY A 192 -1.97 2.88 19.72
C GLY A 192 -2.62 2.05 18.61
N ILE A 193 -1.99 0.97 18.14
CA ILE A 193 -2.60 0.01 17.18
C ILE A 193 -3.80 -0.69 17.85
N ALA A 194 -3.60 -1.21 19.06
CA ALA A 194 -4.67 -1.87 19.83
C ALA A 194 -5.78 -0.89 20.21
N ASP A 195 -5.39 0.32 20.65
CA ASP A 195 -6.33 1.38 21.02
C ASP A 195 -7.20 1.81 19.82
N THR A 196 -6.61 1.97 18.63
CA THR A 196 -7.36 2.28 17.40
C THR A 196 -8.38 1.20 17.07
N ALA A 197 -8.01 -0.07 17.18
CA ALA A 197 -8.93 -1.17 16.92
C ALA A 197 -10.06 -1.24 17.97
N GLN A 198 -9.75 -0.97 19.25
CA GLN A 198 -10.75 -0.92 20.32
C GLN A 198 -11.73 0.23 20.09
N GLN A 199 -11.25 1.42 19.71
CA GLN A 199 -12.11 2.56 19.36
C GLN A 199 -13.09 2.22 18.23
N VAL A 200 -12.66 1.44 17.22
CA VAL A 200 -13.56 0.97 16.15
C VAL A 200 -14.60 -0.02 16.66
N VAL A 201 -14.24 -0.89 17.60
CA VAL A 201 -15.22 -1.78 18.28
C VAL A 201 -16.24 -0.96 19.08
N ASP A 202 -15.77 -0.01 19.88
CA ASP A 202 -16.61 0.84 20.73
C ASP A 202 -17.54 1.71 19.87
N LEU A 203 -17.05 2.22 18.75
CA LEU A 203 -17.83 2.96 17.77
C LEU A 203 -19.01 2.14 17.25
N TYR A 204 -18.79 0.87 16.85
CA TYR A 204 -19.88 0.00 16.40
C TYR A 204 -20.99 -0.15 17.45
N TYR A 205 -20.62 -0.38 18.70
CA TYR A 205 -21.58 -0.56 19.78
C TYR A 205 -22.23 0.75 20.27
N SER A 206 -21.67 1.91 19.92
CA SER A 206 -22.29 3.23 20.15
C SER A 206 -23.35 3.60 19.12
N MET A 207 -23.40 2.87 17.98
CA MET A 207 -24.37 3.09 16.89
C MET A 207 -25.50 2.09 16.96
N GLU A 208 -26.63 2.40 16.28
CA GLU A 208 -27.65 1.40 16.02
C GLU A 208 -27.09 0.28 15.15
N HIS A 209 -27.24 -0.96 15.59
CA HIS A 209 -26.75 -2.14 14.88
C HIS A 209 -27.77 -3.30 14.99
N PRO A 210 -27.76 -4.25 14.03
CA PRO A 210 -28.70 -5.38 14.05
C PRO A 210 -28.52 -6.24 15.29
N LYS A 211 -29.63 -6.54 15.96
CA LYS A 211 -29.66 -7.41 17.16
C LYS A 211 -29.02 -8.78 16.83
N GLY A 212 -28.16 -9.27 17.72
CA GLY A 212 -27.45 -10.57 17.57
C GLY A 212 -26.24 -10.58 16.63
N LYS A 213 -25.96 -9.48 15.92
CA LYS A 213 -24.74 -9.33 15.11
C LYS A 213 -23.70 -8.52 15.86
N GLY A 214 -22.51 -9.09 16.05
CA GLY A 214 -21.36 -8.40 16.62
C GLY A 214 -20.41 -7.90 15.53
N VAL A 215 -19.51 -6.96 15.87
CA VAL A 215 -18.45 -6.52 14.99
C VAL A 215 -17.22 -7.45 15.11
N GLN A 216 -16.49 -7.62 14.02
CA GLN A 216 -15.16 -8.21 14.00
C GLN A 216 -14.17 -7.20 13.43
N VAL A 217 -13.19 -6.77 14.23
CA VAL A 217 -12.07 -5.94 13.76
C VAL A 217 -10.84 -6.82 13.61
N THR A 218 -10.22 -6.79 12.45
CA THR A 218 -8.97 -7.51 12.20
C THR A 218 -7.82 -6.53 12.05
N ILE A 219 -6.87 -6.57 12.95
CA ILE A 219 -5.57 -5.90 12.84
C ILE A 219 -4.67 -6.79 11.97
N SER A 220 -4.07 -6.22 10.92
CA SER A 220 -3.05 -6.89 10.11
C SER A 220 -1.78 -6.06 10.12
N VAL A 221 -0.70 -6.58 10.70
CA VAL A 221 0.56 -5.86 10.91
C VAL A 221 1.65 -6.43 10.03
N ALA A 222 2.22 -5.57 9.17
CA ALA A 222 3.44 -5.88 8.43
C ALA A 222 4.66 -5.34 9.17
N CYS A 223 5.80 -6.03 9.07
CA CYS A 223 7.07 -5.45 9.51
C CYS A 223 7.52 -4.40 8.50
N PHE A 224 7.99 -3.26 8.99
CA PHE A 224 8.56 -2.23 8.13
C PHE A 224 9.85 -2.74 7.46
N VAL A 225 9.95 -2.51 6.16
CA VAL A 225 11.13 -2.80 5.35
C VAL A 225 11.57 -1.52 4.65
N PRO A 226 12.79 -0.99 4.93
CA PRO A 226 13.31 0.15 4.20
C PRO A 226 13.51 -0.19 2.72
N LYS A 227 12.91 0.60 1.84
CA LYS A 227 12.94 0.36 0.38
C LYS A 227 13.82 1.39 -0.33
N PRO A 228 14.58 0.99 -1.39
CA PRO A 228 15.28 1.90 -2.28
C PRO A 228 14.37 3.01 -2.83
N ASP A 229 14.96 4.16 -3.14
CA ASP A 229 14.28 5.32 -3.73
C ASP A 229 13.12 5.86 -2.87
N THR A 230 13.13 5.59 -1.57
CA THR A 230 12.17 6.17 -0.61
C THR A 230 12.89 7.05 0.41
N PRO A 231 12.19 8.02 1.05
CA PRO A 231 12.76 8.76 2.18
C PRO A 231 13.29 7.86 3.30
N PHE A 232 12.73 6.68 3.49
CA PHE A 232 13.14 5.73 4.51
C PHE A 232 14.23 4.74 4.06
N GLN A 233 14.79 4.89 2.86
CA GLN A 233 15.95 4.09 2.45
C GLN A 233 17.16 4.26 3.38
N PHE A 234 17.27 5.42 4.06
CA PHE A 234 18.35 5.73 4.99
C PHE A 234 18.23 5.01 6.32
N CYS A 235 17.06 4.44 6.64
CA CYS A 235 16.82 3.78 7.92
C CYS A 235 17.41 2.35 7.94
N ALA A 236 17.80 1.92 9.14
CA ALA A 236 17.95 0.50 9.45
C ALA A 236 16.57 -0.12 9.62
N GLN A 237 16.44 -1.43 9.38
CA GLN A 237 15.31 -2.20 9.85
C GLN A 237 15.50 -2.61 11.31
N ASP A 238 14.45 -2.78 12.07
CA ASP A 238 14.53 -3.37 13.41
C ASP A 238 15.04 -4.82 13.34
N ARG A 239 15.83 -5.22 14.34
CA ARG A 239 16.27 -6.60 14.46
C ARG A 239 15.08 -7.53 14.69
N ARG A 240 15.24 -8.78 14.29
CA ARG A 240 14.20 -9.80 14.40
C ARG A 240 13.70 -9.97 15.84
N GLU A 241 14.60 -9.91 16.81
CA GLU A 241 14.30 -9.99 18.24
C GLU A 241 13.42 -8.83 18.68
N THR A 242 13.77 -7.61 18.28
CA THR A 242 12.98 -6.38 18.56
C THR A 242 11.59 -6.45 17.94
N LEU A 243 11.47 -6.92 16.69
CA LEU A 243 10.17 -7.11 16.04
C LEU A 243 9.30 -8.11 16.80
N ARG A 244 9.88 -9.23 17.27
CA ARG A 244 9.17 -10.23 18.08
C ARG A 244 8.72 -9.69 19.45
N GLU A 245 9.55 -8.89 20.10
CA GLU A 245 9.19 -8.22 21.35
C GLU A 245 8.02 -7.26 21.16
N LYS A 246 8.06 -6.45 20.10
CA LYS A 246 6.97 -5.55 19.72
C LYS A 246 5.68 -6.31 19.40
N GLN A 247 5.77 -7.43 18.68
CA GLN A 247 4.62 -8.31 18.38
C GLN A 247 3.99 -8.85 19.66
N LYS A 248 4.81 -9.36 20.60
CA LYS A 248 4.34 -9.83 21.91
C LYS A 248 3.68 -8.71 22.71
N TYR A 249 4.28 -7.52 22.70
CA TYR A 249 3.73 -6.36 23.38
C TYR A 249 2.37 -5.96 22.78
N LEU A 250 2.23 -5.91 21.45
CA LEU A 250 0.94 -5.64 20.81
C LEU A 250 -0.12 -6.65 21.26
N LEU A 251 0.21 -7.94 21.25
CA LEU A 251 -0.74 -8.98 21.70
C LEU A 251 -1.17 -8.78 23.15
N SER A 252 -0.27 -8.33 24.03
CA SER A 252 -0.60 -8.05 25.43
C SER A 252 -1.50 -6.82 25.62
N CYS A 253 -1.55 -5.92 24.63
CA CYS A 253 -2.44 -4.74 24.64
C CYS A 253 -3.87 -5.04 24.13
N VAL A 254 -4.09 -6.18 23.46
CA VAL A 254 -5.39 -6.51 22.88
C VAL A 254 -6.17 -7.40 23.84
N HIS A 255 -7.26 -6.88 24.40
CA HIS A 255 -8.08 -7.60 25.40
C HIS A 255 -9.46 -8.03 24.86
N SER A 256 -9.95 -7.40 23.80
CA SER A 256 -11.27 -7.68 23.24
C SER A 256 -11.27 -8.93 22.35
N ARG A 257 -12.19 -9.86 22.59
CA ARG A 257 -12.44 -11.02 21.70
C ARG A 257 -13.00 -10.60 20.33
N LYS A 258 -13.36 -9.34 20.15
CA LYS A 258 -13.83 -8.77 18.87
C LYS A 258 -12.67 -8.32 17.99
N ILE A 259 -11.44 -8.34 18.49
CA ILE A 259 -10.22 -7.96 17.77
C ILE A 259 -9.39 -9.21 17.49
N LYS A 260 -9.13 -9.45 16.21
CA LYS A 260 -8.20 -10.48 15.76
C LYS A 260 -6.90 -9.80 15.30
N VAL A 261 -5.74 -10.32 15.72
CA VAL A 261 -4.43 -9.82 15.29
C VAL A 261 -3.78 -10.85 14.38
N ASN A 262 -3.39 -10.40 13.19
CA ASN A 262 -2.52 -11.13 12.27
C ASN A 262 -1.26 -10.29 12.06
N TYR A 263 -0.09 -10.92 12.02
CA TYR A 263 1.17 -10.24 11.72
C TYR A 263 2.05 -11.11 10.81
N HIS A 264 2.93 -10.44 10.07
CA HIS A 264 3.86 -11.11 9.18
C HIS A 264 5.01 -11.73 9.97
N ASP A 265 5.54 -12.84 9.49
CA ASP A 265 6.74 -13.44 10.06
C ASP A 265 7.94 -12.50 9.96
N SER A 266 8.68 -12.38 11.05
CA SER A 266 9.82 -11.48 11.14
C SER A 266 11.01 -11.96 10.30
N ALA A 267 11.18 -13.27 10.10
CA ALA A 267 12.30 -13.81 9.33
C ALA A 267 12.15 -13.50 7.84
N THR A 268 10.94 -13.71 7.29
CA THR A 268 10.63 -13.33 5.89
C THR A 268 10.84 -11.83 5.69
N SER A 269 10.38 -11.00 6.63
CA SER A 269 10.51 -9.54 6.54
C SER A 269 11.96 -9.07 6.62
N VAL A 270 12.78 -9.70 7.44
CA VAL A 270 14.23 -9.42 7.53
C VAL A 270 14.93 -9.80 6.22
N LEU A 271 14.65 -10.98 5.68
CA LEU A 271 15.20 -11.41 4.40
C LEU A 271 14.80 -10.47 3.25
N GLU A 272 13.53 -10.02 3.23
CA GLU A 272 13.06 -9.00 2.30
C GLU A 272 13.87 -7.70 2.41
N GLY A 273 14.20 -7.26 3.63
CA GLY A 273 15.03 -6.08 3.88
C GLY A 273 16.45 -6.23 3.33
N VAL A 274 17.05 -7.40 3.51
CA VAL A 274 18.38 -7.70 2.96
C VAL A 274 18.37 -7.63 1.44
N PHE A 275 17.40 -8.23 0.76
CA PHE A 275 17.29 -8.16 -0.70
C PHE A 275 16.92 -6.76 -1.21
N ALA A 276 16.08 -6.03 -0.48
CA ALA A 276 15.71 -4.66 -0.86
C ALA A 276 16.93 -3.71 -0.87
N LYS A 277 17.90 -3.89 0.03
CA LYS A 277 19.11 -3.07 0.16
C LYS A 277 20.36 -3.75 -0.41
N GLY A 278 20.21 -4.97 -0.92
CA GLY A 278 21.28 -5.78 -1.45
C GLY A 278 21.89 -5.25 -2.76
N ASP A 279 23.06 -5.74 -3.07
CA ASP A 279 23.76 -5.47 -4.32
C ASP A 279 23.80 -6.73 -5.23
N ARG A 280 24.52 -6.65 -6.36
CA ARG A 280 24.59 -7.76 -7.34
C ARG A 280 25.10 -9.09 -6.75
N ARG A 281 25.81 -9.06 -5.61
CA ARG A 281 26.30 -10.29 -4.95
C ARG A 281 25.16 -11.16 -4.42
N MET A 282 23.96 -10.57 -4.22
CA MET A 282 22.76 -11.32 -3.84
C MET A 282 22.40 -12.42 -4.86
N GLY A 283 22.74 -12.24 -6.13
CA GLY A 283 22.53 -13.27 -7.15
C GLY A 283 23.19 -14.61 -6.80
N ARG A 284 24.43 -14.58 -6.25
CA ARG A 284 25.13 -15.80 -5.80
C ARG A 284 24.48 -16.42 -4.58
N VAL A 285 23.96 -15.60 -3.65
CA VAL A 285 23.24 -16.09 -2.48
C VAL A 285 21.96 -16.81 -2.90
N ILE A 286 21.20 -16.23 -3.84
CA ILE A 286 19.97 -16.85 -4.36
C ILE A 286 20.28 -18.19 -5.04
N GLU A 287 21.32 -18.23 -5.89
CA GLU A 287 21.76 -19.46 -6.56
C GLU A 287 22.18 -20.53 -5.55
N THR A 288 22.96 -20.15 -4.53
CA THR A 288 23.37 -21.05 -3.46
C THR A 288 22.20 -21.57 -2.66
N ALA A 289 21.25 -20.69 -2.24
CA ALA A 289 20.05 -21.07 -1.53
C ALA A 289 19.19 -22.05 -2.35
N TYR A 290 19.05 -21.79 -3.66
CA TYR A 290 18.36 -22.71 -4.57
C TYR A 290 19.01 -24.10 -4.59
N HIS A 291 20.33 -24.17 -4.73
CA HIS A 291 21.04 -25.45 -4.69
C HIS A 291 20.96 -26.16 -3.32
N ASN A 292 20.78 -25.40 -2.25
CA ASN A 292 20.52 -25.93 -0.91
C ASN A 292 19.06 -26.31 -0.69
N GLY A 293 18.18 -26.23 -1.70
CA GLY A 293 16.79 -26.67 -1.64
C GLY A 293 15.79 -25.56 -1.24
N ALA A 294 16.09 -24.28 -1.47
CA ALA A 294 15.13 -23.17 -1.31
C ALA A 294 14.17 -23.16 -2.50
N PHE A 295 13.19 -24.04 -2.47
CA PHE A 295 12.11 -24.09 -3.45
C PHE A 295 10.79 -23.69 -2.78
N PHE A 296 9.95 -22.93 -3.49
CA PHE A 296 8.62 -22.55 -3.02
C PHE A 296 8.60 -21.75 -1.71
N ASP A 297 9.64 -20.98 -1.41
CA ASP A 297 9.79 -20.21 -0.17
C ASP A 297 8.70 -19.13 0.04
N THR A 298 7.79 -18.93 -0.93
CA THR A 298 6.56 -18.16 -0.76
C THR A 298 5.57 -18.85 0.18
N TRP A 299 5.66 -20.17 0.32
CA TRP A 299 4.82 -20.97 1.20
C TRP A 299 5.54 -21.19 2.52
N GLU A 300 4.86 -20.90 3.62
CA GLU A 300 5.44 -20.95 4.98
C GLU A 300 6.04 -22.33 5.33
N GLU A 301 5.41 -23.41 4.88
CA GLU A 301 5.87 -24.77 5.10
C GLU A 301 7.19 -25.15 4.39
N PHE A 302 7.56 -24.41 3.33
CA PHE A 302 8.81 -24.64 2.59
C PHE A 302 9.90 -23.63 2.94
N PHE A 303 9.53 -22.51 3.52
CA PHE A 303 10.46 -21.44 3.89
C PHE A 303 11.36 -21.86 5.05
N SER A 304 12.68 -21.70 4.87
CA SER A 304 13.67 -21.92 5.94
C SER A 304 14.64 -20.74 6.00
N TYR A 305 14.54 -19.96 7.07
CA TYR A 305 15.45 -18.84 7.30
C TYR A 305 16.91 -19.30 7.49
N ASP A 306 17.14 -20.43 8.17
CA ASP A 306 18.48 -20.96 8.40
C ASP A 306 19.17 -21.35 7.09
N ARG A 307 18.44 -21.92 6.13
CA ARG A 307 18.96 -22.22 4.79
C ARG A 307 19.49 -20.97 4.07
N TRP A 308 18.80 -19.84 4.24
CA TRP A 308 19.26 -18.56 3.69
C TRP A 308 20.51 -18.05 4.41
N LEU A 309 20.59 -18.17 5.75
CA LEU A 309 21.80 -17.81 6.50
C LEU A 309 23.01 -18.65 6.09
N GLU A 310 22.83 -19.96 5.87
CA GLU A 310 23.88 -20.84 5.33
C GLU A 310 24.33 -20.38 3.94
N ALA A 311 23.42 -19.99 3.07
CA ALA A 311 23.75 -19.48 1.74
C ALA A 311 24.53 -18.15 1.80
N PHE A 312 24.17 -17.22 2.70
CA PHE A 312 24.94 -16.02 2.96
C PHE A 312 26.36 -16.33 3.44
N ALA A 313 26.48 -17.22 4.43
CA ALA A 313 27.77 -17.66 4.98
C ALA A 313 28.65 -18.31 3.90
N ALA A 314 28.10 -19.20 3.07
CA ALA A 314 28.81 -19.84 1.97
C ALA A 314 29.30 -18.84 0.91
N CYS A 315 28.60 -17.72 0.73
CA CYS A 315 29.01 -16.63 -0.16
C CYS A 315 29.96 -15.62 0.50
N GLY A 316 30.28 -15.77 1.79
CA GLY A 316 31.12 -14.83 2.56
C GLY A 316 30.43 -13.46 2.74
N LEU A 317 29.10 -13.43 2.84
CA LEU A 317 28.31 -12.21 3.00
C LEU A 317 27.59 -12.21 4.34
N ASP A 318 27.52 -11.03 4.95
CA ASP A 318 26.80 -10.80 6.19
C ASP A 318 25.46 -10.11 5.89
N PRO A 319 24.28 -10.75 6.12
CA PRO A 319 22.98 -10.14 5.92
C PRO A 319 22.76 -8.91 6.83
N ASP A 320 23.35 -8.86 8.02
CA ASP A 320 23.23 -7.75 8.96
C ASP A 320 23.79 -6.45 8.39
N PHE A 321 24.86 -6.52 7.57
CA PHE A 321 25.44 -5.39 6.89
C PHE A 321 24.44 -4.68 5.98
N TYR A 322 23.59 -5.42 5.29
CA TYR A 322 22.60 -4.83 4.37
C TYR A 322 21.40 -4.24 5.11
N ASN A 323 20.95 -4.89 6.17
CA ASN A 323 19.63 -4.63 6.73
C ASN A 323 19.65 -3.74 7.99
N TYR A 324 20.58 -4.01 8.91
CA TYR A 324 20.57 -3.39 10.24
C TYR A 324 21.44 -2.16 10.40
N ARG A 325 22.01 -1.66 9.31
CA ARG A 325 22.70 -0.37 9.35
C ARG A 325 21.87 0.73 8.68
N ALA A 326 21.92 1.91 9.25
CA ALA A 326 21.46 3.12 8.59
C ALA A 326 22.45 3.51 7.47
N LEU A 327 21.93 4.03 6.35
CA LEU A 327 22.76 4.55 5.27
C LEU A 327 23.07 6.03 5.53
N GLY A 328 24.28 6.45 5.19
CA GLY A 328 24.64 7.87 5.17
C GLY A 328 23.80 8.62 4.12
N LEU A 329 23.50 9.90 4.39
CA LEU A 329 22.67 10.69 3.48
C LEU A 329 23.33 10.90 2.11
N ASP A 330 24.64 10.90 2.03
CA ASP A 330 25.42 11.04 0.79
C ASP A 330 26.06 9.73 0.34
N GLU A 331 25.65 8.60 0.93
CA GLU A 331 26.22 7.29 0.59
C GLU A 331 25.78 6.85 -0.82
N VAL A 332 26.76 6.39 -1.61
CA VAL A 332 26.48 5.78 -2.92
C VAL A 332 25.90 4.38 -2.70
N THR A 333 24.66 4.21 -3.11
CA THR A 333 23.93 2.95 -2.96
C THR A 333 23.97 2.10 -4.23
N PRO A 334 23.67 0.79 -4.16
CA PRO A 334 23.63 -0.08 -5.33
C PRO A 334 22.70 0.39 -6.44
N TRP A 335 21.64 1.15 -6.10
CA TRP A 335 20.63 1.69 -7.03
C TRP A 335 20.87 3.14 -7.46
N SER A 336 21.92 3.83 -6.97
CA SER A 336 22.19 5.25 -7.28
C SER A 336 22.36 5.55 -8.78
N HIS A 337 22.62 4.53 -9.61
CA HIS A 337 22.73 4.66 -11.07
C HIS A 337 21.37 4.67 -11.79
N LEU A 338 20.26 4.44 -11.08
CA LEU A 338 18.90 4.44 -11.60
C LEU A 338 18.24 5.80 -11.32
N ASP A 339 17.83 6.48 -12.36
CA ASP A 339 17.05 7.73 -12.23
C ASP A 339 15.56 7.41 -12.39
N VAL A 340 14.88 7.33 -11.26
CA VAL A 340 13.42 7.08 -11.18
C VAL A 340 12.59 8.35 -11.33
N GLY A 341 13.23 9.50 -11.55
CA GLY A 341 12.60 10.82 -11.67
C GLY A 341 12.41 11.55 -10.33
N VAL A 342 12.63 10.88 -9.20
CA VAL A 342 12.62 11.51 -7.87
C VAL A 342 14.05 11.83 -7.46
N THR A 343 14.31 13.10 -7.11
CA THR A 343 15.67 13.56 -6.79
C THR A 343 16.11 13.08 -5.41
N HIS A 344 17.40 12.79 -5.26
CA HIS A 344 18.01 12.47 -3.97
C HIS A 344 17.75 13.56 -2.91
N ALA A 345 17.89 14.84 -3.29
CA ALA A 345 17.61 15.97 -2.40
C ALA A 345 16.15 15.98 -1.87
N HIS A 346 15.19 15.49 -2.65
CA HIS A 346 13.81 15.33 -2.16
C HIS A 346 13.71 14.22 -1.11
N LEU A 347 14.36 13.08 -1.34
CA LEU A 347 14.35 11.97 -0.38
C LEU A 347 14.98 12.39 0.96
N VAL A 348 16.11 13.11 0.93
CA VAL A 348 16.77 13.65 2.13
C VAL A 348 15.85 14.64 2.87
N ARG A 349 15.25 15.61 2.17
CA ARG A 349 14.32 16.57 2.80
C ARG A 349 13.14 15.88 3.48
N GLU A 350 12.54 14.91 2.82
CA GLU A 350 11.39 14.18 3.37
C GLU A 350 11.80 13.28 4.55
N TYR A 351 13.00 12.71 4.52
CA TYR A 351 13.56 11.99 5.66
C TYR A 351 13.76 12.93 6.89
N GLN A 352 14.34 14.13 6.68
CA GLN A 352 14.53 15.11 7.75
C GLN A 352 13.21 15.59 8.34
N LYS A 353 12.19 15.84 7.51
CA LYS A 353 10.83 16.16 7.97
C LYS A 353 10.21 15.01 8.77
N ALA A 354 10.46 13.76 8.37
CA ALA A 354 9.97 12.58 9.10
C ALA A 354 10.48 12.55 10.54
N LEU A 355 11.78 12.80 10.74
CA LEU A 355 12.38 12.82 12.07
C LEU A 355 11.77 13.91 13.00
N GLN A 356 11.12 14.92 12.42
CA GLN A 356 10.44 16.00 13.13
C GLN A 356 8.90 15.83 13.13
N ALA A 357 8.38 14.69 12.66
CA ALA A 357 6.96 14.44 12.46
C ALA A 357 6.23 15.53 11.63
N GLN A 358 6.95 16.24 10.75
CA GLN A 358 6.38 17.25 9.87
C GLN A 358 5.76 16.60 8.64
N THR A 359 4.53 16.99 8.30
CA THR A 359 3.83 16.47 7.14
C THR A 359 4.15 17.25 5.85
N THR A 360 3.93 16.60 4.73
CA THR A 360 3.98 17.19 3.39
C THR A 360 2.64 16.96 2.72
N GLN A 361 2.08 18.01 2.12
CA GLN A 361 0.79 17.94 1.44
C GLN A 361 0.82 17.00 0.22
N PRO A 362 -0.31 16.40 -0.16
CA PRO A 362 -0.46 15.67 -1.41
C PRO A 362 -0.09 16.54 -2.62
N CYS A 363 0.56 15.95 -3.64
CA CYS A 363 1.10 16.72 -4.75
C CYS A 363 0.05 17.33 -5.69
N ASN A 364 -1.22 16.92 -5.61
CA ASN A 364 -2.35 17.59 -6.27
C ASN A 364 -2.81 18.87 -5.54
N ARG A 365 -2.40 19.06 -4.29
CA ARG A 365 -2.66 20.30 -3.51
C ARG A 365 -1.46 21.25 -3.53
N GLN A 366 -0.26 20.71 -3.40
CA GLN A 366 0.98 21.49 -3.35
C GLN A 366 2.16 20.69 -3.91
N CYS A 367 2.94 21.31 -4.80
CA CYS A 367 4.15 20.69 -5.33
C CYS A 367 5.22 20.53 -4.25
N SER A 368 5.67 19.29 -4.02
CA SER A 368 6.76 18.98 -3.09
C SER A 368 8.17 19.11 -3.69
N ALA A 369 8.28 19.58 -4.94
CA ALA A 369 9.53 19.70 -5.70
C ALA A 369 10.34 18.38 -5.72
N CYS A 370 9.66 17.26 -5.97
CA CYS A 370 10.29 15.94 -6.00
C CYS A 370 11.18 15.70 -7.24
N GLY A 371 11.00 16.46 -8.32
CA GLY A 371 11.77 16.34 -9.57
C GLY A 371 11.07 15.56 -10.68
N ALA A 372 10.05 14.76 -10.37
CA ALA A 372 9.40 13.88 -11.35
C ALA A 372 8.70 14.61 -12.51
N ASN A 373 8.40 15.88 -12.34
CA ASN A 373 7.85 16.76 -13.40
C ASN A 373 8.77 16.86 -14.63
N LYS A 374 10.09 16.66 -14.48
CA LYS A 374 11.05 16.66 -15.60
C LYS A 374 10.73 15.56 -16.63
N LEU A 375 10.20 14.41 -16.17
CA LEU A 375 9.80 13.31 -17.05
C LEU A 375 8.61 13.68 -17.96
N LEU A 376 7.71 14.56 -17.50
CA LEU A 376 6.61 15.08 -18.31
C LEU A 376 7.05 16.20 -19.25
N GLY A 377 8.13 16.93 -18.91
CA GLY A 377 8.56 18.14 -19.59
C GLY A 377 7.78 19.38 -19.16
N GLY A 378 7.07 19.34 -18.01
CA GLY A 378 6.24 20.43 -17.48
C GLY A 378 5.72 20.13 -16.08
N PRO A 379 4.84 20.97 -15.50
CA PRO A 379 4.24 20.73 -14.20
C PRO A 379 3.37 19.47 -14.19
N CYS A 380 3.32 18.75 -13.04
CA CYS A 380 2.47 17.57 -12.89
C CYS A 380 0.98 17.94 -12.73
N PHE A 381 0.68 19.11 -12.19
CA PHE A 381 -0.67 19.62 -11.94
C PHE A 381 -0.75 21.11 -12.27
N ASP A 382 -1.92 21.54 -12.69
CA ASP A 382 -2.26 22.96 -12.86
C ASP A 382 -2.86 23.49 -11.55
N TYR A 383 -2.03 24.14 -10.74
CA TYR A 383 -2.45 24.69 -9.45
C TYR A 383 -3.26 25.99 -9.57
N SER A 384 -3.32 26.61 -10.75
CA SER A 384 -4.11 27.83 -10.96
C SER A 384 -5.61 27.60 -10.82
N LYS A 385 -6.05 26.34 -10.97
CA LYS A 385 -7.45 25.92 -10.84
C LYS A 385 -7.87 25.57 -9.41
N ASN A 386 -6.93 25.55 -8.45
CA ASN A 386 -7.18 25.16 -7.06
C ASN A 386 -7.34 26.35 -6.11
N SER A 387 -7.46 27.57 -6.61
CA SER A 387 -7.76 28.77 -5.81
C SER A 387 -9.28 29.00 -5.76
N LEU A 388 -9.99 28.12 -5.03
CA LEU A 388 -11.34 28.37 -4.50
C LEU A 388 -11.45 27.74 -3.12
#